data_d79d7391c614964e0daf14cb87358558
#
_entry.id   d79d7391c614964e0daf14cb87358558
#
_cell.length_a   1.000
_cell.length_b   1.000
_cell.length_c   1.000
_cell.angle_alpha   90.00
_cell.angle_beta   90.00
_cell.angle_gamma   90.00
#
_symmetry.space_group_name_H-M   'P 1'
#
loop_
_entity.id
_entity.type
_entity.pdbx_description
1 polymer ?
#
loop_
_entity_poly.entity_id
_entity_poly.type
_entity_poly.pdbx_seq_one_letter_code
_entity_poly.pdbx_strand_id
1 'polypeptide(L)'
;MFTFIEMEFLKLKRSKIFLLSILGAILPPFLMFIAVTSFDEGNTFEMMFTNVNMYMSAMFAVLIFAIIISYLFGREYNEHTLKTMLTIPVSRGKFLASKYMMFLMWVVILTMVTSFSTLVFGFIAGLDGFSLKLFIDSFAQLLFANVLLFLTFSPFVFISLVVTNMVPAMVGGAGLSLVNLMVYGQNWAPFVPWVCAYLIASGEIAEYSTSVAVSYGIILATFLIGLAISHIYFTRTDVSL
;
A
#
# COMPACT_ATOMS: atom_id res chain seq x y z
N MET A 1 9.45 20.11 10.44
CA MET A 1 8.81 19.02 9.69
C MET A 1 9.86 18.17 8.97
N PHE A 2 10.78 18.75 8.21
CA PHE A 2 11.87 18.00 7.54
C PHE A 2 12.73 17.16 8.50
N THR A 3 13.11 17.68 9.64
CA THR A 3 13.93 16.98 10.65
C THR A 3 13.23 15.70 11.19
N PHE A 4 11.88 15.72 11.29
CA PHE A 4 11.12 14.53 11.71
C PHE A 4 11.07 13.46 10.62
N ILE A 5 10.90 13.85 9.35
CA ILE A 5 10.94 12.94 8.21
C ILE A 5 12.32 12.29 8.10
N GLU A 6 13.38 13.09 8.29
CA GLU A 6 14.76 12.61 8.27
C GLU A 6 15.06 11.59 9.39
N MET A 7 14.60 11.88 10.62
CA MET A 7 14.72 10.94 11.74
C MET A 7 13.95 9.63 11.49
N GLU A 8 12.72 9.71 10.95
CA GLU A 8 11.94 8.53 10.60
C GLU A 8 12.60 7.72 9.48
N PHE A 9 13.19 8.40 8.49
CA PHE A 9 13.93 7.74 7.41
C PHE A 9 15.17 6.99 7.92
N LEU A 10 15.91 7.58 8.86
CA LEU A 10 17.07 6.94 9.50
C LEU A 10 16.64 5.70 10.32
N LYS A 11 15.48 5.76 10.98
CA LYS A 11 14.90 4.60 11.67
C LYS A 11 14.55 3.47 10.70
N LEU A 12 14.01 3.82 9.51
CA LEU A 12 13.66 2.87 8.46
C LEU A 12 14.88 2.12 7.92
N LYS A 13 15.96 2.83 7.64
CA LYS A 13 17.20 2.27 7.07
C LYS A 13 17.76 1.10 7.88
N ARG A 14 17.48 1.05 9.19
CA ARG A 14 17.90 -0.01 10.11
C ARG A 14 16.81 -1.05 10.41
N SER A 15 15.64 -0.91 9.79
CA SER A 15 14.49 -1.77 10.07
C SER A 15 14.50 -3.03 9.21
N LYS A 16 14.33 -4.19 9.84
CA LYS A 16 14.11 -5.47 9.15
C LYS A 16 12.79 -5.46 8.34
N ILE A 17 11.80 -4.66 8.77
CA ILE A 17 10.50 -4.55 8.10
C ILE A 17 10.65 -3.83 6.75
N PHE A 18 11.57 -2.87 6.65
CA PHE A 18 11.88 -2.24 5.36
C PHE A 18 12.40 -3.27 4.35
N LEU A 19 13.35 -4.10 4.73
CA LEU A 19 13.86 -5.17 3.87
C LEU A 19 12.77 -6.19 3.53
N LEU A 20 11.96 -6.59 4.50
CA LEU A 20 10.86 -7.52 4.29
C LEU A 20 9.82 -6.96 3.30
N SER A 21 9.50 -5.67 3.40
CA SER A 21 8.55 -5.02 2.47
C SER A 21 9.11 -4.94 1.05
N ILE A 22 10.43 -4.70 0.88
CA ILE A 22 11.08 -4.75 -0.43
C ILE A 22 11.01 -6.16 -1.03
N LEU A 23 11.31 -7.20 -0.24
CA LEU A 23 11.16 -8.59 -0.67
C LEU A 23 9.72 -8.90 -1.07
N GLY A 24 8.75 -8.42 -0.28
CA GLY A 24 7.33 -8.53 -0.60
C GLY A 24 6.93 -7.84 -1.91
N ALA A 25 7.57 -6.71 -2.26
CA ALA A 25 7.32 -5.99 -3.51
C ALA A 25 7.97 -6.67 -4.74
N ILE A 26 9.04 -7.45 -4.53
CA ILE A 26 9.69 -8.25 -5.59
C ILE A 26 8.93 -9.55 -5.85
N LEU A 27 8.16 -10.03 -4.88
CA LEU A 27 7.51 -11.33 -4.94
C LEU A 27 6.50 -11.46 -6.11
N PRO A 28 5.58 -10.51 -6.37
CA PRO A 28 4.67 -10.62 -7.52
C PRO A 28 5.40 -10.69 -8.88
N PRO A 29 6.39 -9.83 -9.19
CA PRO A 29 7.19 -9.97 -10.40
C PRO A 29 7.90 -11.32 -10.51
N PHE A 30 8.44 -11.82 -9.38
CA PHE A 30 9.13 -13.11 -9.36
C PHE A 30 8.18 -14.28 -9.61
N LEU A 31 6.98 -14.27 -9.00
CA LEU A 31 5.97 -15.30 -9.25
C LEU A 31 5.49 -15.29 -10.71
N MET A 32 5.31 -14.09 -11.29
CA MET A 32 4.97 -13.96 -12.71
C MET A 32 6.10 -14.43 -13.61
N PHE A 33 7.37 -14.18 -13.26
CA PHE A 33 8.51 -14.72 -13.98
C PHE A 33 8.48 -16.26 -14.02
N ILE A 34 8.22 -16.91 -12.88
CA ILE A 34 8.07 -18.38 -12.83
C ILE A 34 6.90 -18.83 -13.71
N ALA A 35 5.75 -18.17 -13.63
CA ALA A 35 4.59 -18.51 -14.43
C ALA A 35 4.88 -18.42 -15.94
N VAL A 36 5.46 -17.30 -16.39
CA VAL A 36 5.80 -17.05 -17.79
C VAL A 36 6.83 -18.05 -18.34
N THR A 37 7.82 -18.43 -17.53
CA THR A 37 8.86 -19.39 -17.96
C THR A 37 8.38 -20.84 -17.91
N SER A 38 7.30 -21.14 -17.14
CA SER A 38 6.75 -22.49 -17.01
C SER A 38 5.67 -22.79 -18.06
N PHE A 39 4.99 -21.78 -18.58
CA PHE A 39 3.91 -21.89 -19.54
C PHE A 39 4.30 -21.18 -20.85
N ASP A 40 4.47 -21.94 -21.92
CA ASP A 40 4.94 -21.46 -23.23
C ASP A 40 3.76 -20.93 -24.08
N GLU A 41 3.07 -19.89 -23.60
CA GLU A 41 1.89 -19.31 -24.25
C GLU A 41 2.14 -17.85 -24.63
N GLY A 42 2.95 -17.56 -25.66
CA GLY A 42 3.00 -16.25 -26.32
C GLY A 42 3.08 -15.02 -25.37
N ASN A 43 3.80 -15.18 -24.26
CA ASN A 43 3.86 -14.20 -23.19
C ASN A 43 4.57 -12.92 -23.65
N THR A 44 4.01 -11.76 -23.33
CA THR A 44 4.54 -10.44 -23.67
C THR A 44 4.82 -9.61 -22.41
N PHE A 45 5.64 -8.55 -22.59
CA PHE A 45 5.84 -7.57 -21.51
C PHE A 45 4.54 -6.93 -21.05
N GLU A 46 3.59 -6.66 -21.95
CA GLU A 46 2.29 -6.09 -21.61
C GLU A 46 1.50 -6.99 -20.66
N MET A 47 1.41 -8.29 -20.98
CA MET A 47 0.76 -9.28 -20.14
C MET A 47 1.43 -9.38 -18.77
N MET A 48 2.76 -9.39 -18.72
CA MET A 48 3.50 -9.46 -17.47
C MET A 48 3.25 -8.23 -16.59
N PHE A 49 3.31 -7.01 -17.14
CA PHE A 49 3.04 -5.78 -16.39
C PHE A 49 1.59 -5.73 -15.88
N THR A 50 0.61 -6.07 -16.71
CA THR A 50 -0.81 -6.08 -16.35
C THR A 50 -1.07 -7.02 -15.17
N ASN A 51 -0.58 -8.25 -15.27
CA ASN A 51 -0.77 -9.24 -14.20
C ASN A 51 -0.04 -8.84 -12.91
N VAL A 52 1.21 -8.36 -13.00
CA VAL A 52 1.96 -7.90 -11.82
C VAL A 52 1.23 -6.73 -11.16
N ASN A 53 0.74 -5.75 -11.91
CA ASN A 53 -0.01 -4.62 -11.38
C ASN A 53 -1.28 -5.06 -10.67
N MET A 54 -2.02 -6.02 -11.24
CA MET A 54 -3.21 -6.60 -10.63
C MET A 54 -2.88 -7.30 -9.31
N TYR A 55 -1.97 -8.28 -9.31
CA TYR A 55 -1.62 -9.02 -8.10
C TYR A 55 -0.99 -8.12 -7.03
N MET A 56 -0.12 -7.18 -7.43
CA MET A 56 0.46 -6.23 -6.49
C MET A 56 -0.63 -5.41 -5.80
N SER A 57 -1.53 -4.79 -6.55
CA SER A 57 -2.55 -3.91 -5.99
C SER A 57 -3.67 -4.65 -5.24
N ALA A 58 -4.11 -5.81 -5.74
CA ALA A 58 -5.23 -6.54 -5.14
C ALA A 58 -4.83 -7.34 -3.90
N MET A 59 -3.59 -7.84 -3.83
CA MET A 59 -3.15 -8.75 -2.78
C MET A 59 -1.93 -8.25 -2.02
N PHE A 60 -0.78 -8.11 -2.69
CA PHE A 60 0.50 -7.90 -2.01
C PHE A 60 0.60 -6.52 -1.38
N ALA A 61 0.18 -5.44 -2.06
CA ALA A 61 0.20 -4.10 -1.50
C ALA A 61 -0.71 -3.98 -0.28
N VAL A 62 -1.88 -4.61 -0.29
CA VAL A 62 -2.81 -4.62 0.84
C VAL A 62 -2.14 -5.22 2.09
N LEU A 63 -1.49 -6.37 1.94
CA LEU A 63 -0.76 -7.03 3.03
C LEU A 63 0.42 -6.17 3.50
N ILE A 64 1.24 -5.70 2.56
CA ILE A 64 2.46 -4.92 2.87
C ILE A 64 2.10 -3.60 3.54
N PHE A 65 1.06 -2.89 3.08
CA PHE A 65 0.61 -1.63 3.65
C PHE A 65 0.10 -1.79 5.09
N ALA A 66 -0.62 -2.88 5.38
CA ALA A 66 -1.03 -3.20 6.75
C ALA A 66 0.19 -3.41 7.68
N ILE A 67 1.23 -4.11 7.20
CA ILE A 67 2.49 -4.32 7.94
C ILE A 67 3.21 -2.99 8.18
N ILE A 68 3.32 -2.14 7.14
CA ILE A 68 3.98 -0.84 7.24
C ILE A 68 3.27 0.08 8.23
N ILE A 69 1.95 0.17 8.16
CA ILE A 69 1.16 0.98 9.08
C ILE A 69 1.32 0.49 10.51
N SER A 70 1.21 -0.82 10.73
CA SER A 70 1.41 -1.41 12.04
C SER A 70 2.78 -1.08 12.61
N TYR A 71 3.80 -1.07 11.78
CA TYR A 71 5.16 -0.69 12.18
C TYR A 71 5.28 0.82 12.45
N LEU A 72 4.82 1.67 11.54
CA LEU A 72 4.97 3.13 11.67
C LEU A 72 4.22 3.71 12.87
N PHE A 73 3.04 3.19 13.17
CA PHE A 73 2.16 3.72 14.21
C PHE A 73 2.23 2.91 15.51
N GLY A 74 2.43 1.58 15.44
CA GLY A 74 2.50 0.71 16.63
C GLY A 74 3.86 0.70 17.31
N ARG A 75 4.95 0.98 16.59
CA ARG A 75 6.31 0.92 17.13
C ARG A 75 6.53 1.80 18.35
N GLU A 76 6.05 3.04 18.30
CA GLU A 76 6.31 4.01 19.36
C GLU A 76 5.57 3.70 20.65
N TYR A 77 4.42 3.02 20.55
CA TYR A 77 3.73 2.46 21.70
C TYR A 77 4.54 1.31 22.32
N ASN A 78 5.04 0.40 21.48
CA ASN A 78 5.82 -0.76 21.95
C ASN A 78 7.19 -0.38 22.53
N GLU A 79 7.84 0.65 22.01
CA GLU A 79 9.16 1.13 22.50
C GLU A 79 9.04 2.14 23.64
N HIS A 80 7.81 2.45 24.15
CA HIS A 80 7.55 3.46 25.18
C HIS A 80 8.16 4.85 24.88
N THR A 81 8.49 5.12 23.60
CA THR A 81 9.14 6.36 23.16
C THR A 81 8.15 7.52 22.98
N LEU A 82 6.84 7.23 22.99
CA LEU A 82 5.79 8.25 22.84
C LEU A 82 5.89 9.35 23.90
N LYS A 83 6.21 9.02 25.16
CA LYS A 83 6.39 10.01 26.24
C LYS A 83 7.51 10.98 25.91
N THR A 84 8.65 10.46 25.48
CA THR A 84 9.84 11.26 25.14
C THR A 84 9.59 12.13 23.91
N MET A 85 8.81 11.65 22.95
CA MET A 85 8.44 12.43 21.75
C MET A 85 7.43 13.54 22.03
N LEU A 86 6.52 13.35 23.00
CA LEU A 86 5.52 14.34 23.38
C LEU A 86 6.10 15.45 24.30
N THR A 87 7.30 15.28 24.86
CA THR A 87 8.02 16.35 25.58
C THR A 87 8.63 17.38 24.61
N ILE A 88 8.77 17.04 23.33
CA ILE A 88 9.19 18.00 22.30
C ILE A 88 7.93 18.83 21.92
N PRO A 89 8.04 20.17 21.73
CA PRO A 89 6.91 21.05 21.42
C PRO A 89 6.40 20.85 19.97
N VAL A 90 5.89 19.68 19.66
CA VAL A 90 5.31 19.34 18.36
C VAL A 90 3.82 19.03 18.53
N SER A 91 2.99 19.67 17.70
CA SER A 91 1.55 19.38 17.72
C SER A 91 1.30 17.93 17.27
N ARG A 92 0.37 17.26 17.95
CA ARG A 92 -0.05 15.87 17.66
C ARG A 92 -0.44 15.67 16.18
N GLY A 93 -1.05 16.69 15.57
CA GLY A 93 -1.39 16.65 14.12
C GLY A 93 -0.18 16.65 13.20
N LYS A 94 0.88 17.43 13.52
CA LYS A 94 2.13 17.41 12.73
C LYS A 94 2.83 16.06 12.82
N PHE A 95 2.79 15.42 13.97
CA PHE A 95 3.31 14.08 14.17
C PHE A 95 2.56 13.06 13.28
N LEU A 96 1.23 13.04 13.33
CA LEU A 96 0.40 12.17 12.50
C LEU A 96 0.68 12.40 11.01
N ALA A 97 0.73 13.67 10.58
CA ALA A 97 1.03 14.04 9.20
C ALA A 97 2.42 13.56 8.73
N SER A 98 3.45 13.62 9.60
CA SER A 98 4.78 13.11 9.26
C SER A 98 4.79 11.59 9.02
N LYS A 99 4.00 10.84 9.78
CA LYS A 99 3.84 9.39 9.60
C LYS A 99 3.13 9.05 8.30
N TYR A 100 2.06 9.76 7.94
CA TYR A 100 1.39 9.60 6.65
C TYR A 100 2.34 9.93 5.48
N MET A 101 3.15 10.98 5.60
CA MET A 101 4.14 11.32 4.57
C MET A 101 5.18 10.21 4.42
N MET A 102 5.67 9.66 5.53
CA MET A 102 6.59 8.51 5.51
C MET A 102 5.96 7.28 4.85
N PHE A 103 4.70 7.00 5.17
CA PHE A 103 3.97 5.90 4.53
C PHE A 103 3.85 6.11 3.02
N LEU A 104 3.49 7.32 2.59
CA LEU A 104 3.41 7.65 1.16
C LEU A 104 4.77 7.50 0.44
N MET A 105 5.86 7.99 1.04
CA MET A 105 7.20 7.80 0.49
C MET A 105 7.56 6.32 0.35
N TRP A 106 7.18 5.51 1.34
CA TRP A 106 7.41 4.07 1.30
C TRP A 106 6.62 3.40 0.18
N VAL A 107 5.35 3.77 0.00
CA VAL A 107 4.50 3.32 -1.12
C VAL A 107 5.16 3.60 -2.47
N VAL A 108 5.70 4.81 -2.68
CA VAL A 108 6.42 5.18 -3.91
C VAL A 108 7.65 4.29 -4.12
N ILE A 109 8.44 4.07 -3.08
CA ILE A 109 9.64 3.20 -3.16
C ILE A 109 9.23 1.77 -3.56
N LEU A 110 8.20 1.20 -2.94
CA LEU A 110 7.74 -0.15 -3.26
C LEU A 110 7.21 -0.25 -4.69
N THR A 111 6.49 0.77 -5.17
CA THR A 111 6.04 0.84 -6.57
C THR A 111 7.22 0.84 -7.54
N MET A 112 8.25 1.63 -7.25
CA MET A 112 9.50 1.61 -8.05
C MET A 112 10.15 0.22 -8.04
N VAL A 113 10.30 -0.39 -6.87
CA VAL A 113 10.90 -1.73 -6.74
C VAL A 113 10.12 -2.75 -7.55
N THR A 114 8.78 -2.78 -7.45
CA THR A 114 7.94 -3.71 -8.21
C THR A 114 8.11 -3.50 -9.71
N SER A 115 8.00 -2.25 -10.21
CA SER A 115 8.08 -1.97 -11.65
C SER A 115 9.45 -2.28 -12.23
N PHE A 116 10.54 -1.92 -11.53
CA PHE A 116 11.89 -2.27 -11.98
C PHE A 116 12.17 -3.77 -11.91
N SER A 117 11.67 -4.47 -10.89
CA SER A 117 11.79 -5.92 -10.80
C SER A 117 11.03 -6.62 -11.94
N THR A 118 9.85 -6.13 -12.29
CA THR A 118 9.07 -6.64 -13.44
C THR A 118 9.85 -6.47 -14.73
N LEU A 119 10.47 -5.30 -14.93
CA LEU A 119 11.30 -5.04 -16.11
C LEU A 119 12.48 -6.01 -16.18
N VAL A 120 13.21 -6.18 -15.09
CA VAL A 120 14.38 -7.08 -15.03
C VAL A 120 13.98 -8.53 -15.31
N PHE A 121 12.94 -9.02 -14.65
CA PHE A 121 12.45 -10.39 -14.85
C PHE A 121 11.89 -10.60 -16.25
N GLY A 122 11.22 -9.60 -16.84
CA GLY A 122 10.74 -9.67 -18.22
C GLY A 122 11.88 -9.83 -19.23
N PHE A 123 13.00 -9.11 -19.05
CA PHE A 123 14.19 -9.28 -19.89
C PHE A 123 14.88 -10.63 -19.67
N ILE A 124 14.96 -11.11 -18.44
CA ILE A 124 15.53 -12.44 -18.14
C ILE A 124 14.68 -13.55 -18.77
N ALA A 125 13.36 -13.40 -18.79
CA ALA A 125 12.43 -14.34 -19.41
C ALA A 125 12.45 -14.26 -20.95
N GLY A 126 13.12 -13.26 -21.54
CA GLY A 126 13.18 -13.08 -22.99
C GLY A 126 11.84 -12.67 -23.62
N LEU A 127 11.02 -11.91 -22.90
CA LEU A 127 9.71 -11.48 -23.38
C LEU A 127 9.82 -10.47 -24.52
N ASP A 128 8.93 -10.59 -25.49
CA ASP A 128 8.78 -9.65 -26.59
C ASP A 128 7.87 -8.47 -26.27
N GLY A 129 7.91 -7.43 -27.12
CA GLY A 129 6.97 -6.30 -27.04
C GLY A 129 7.33 -5.23 -26.02
N PHE A 130 8.58 -5.17 -25.54
CA PHE A 130 9.01 -4.07 -24.68
C PHE A 130 8.99 -2.73 -25.40
N SER A 131 8.40 -1.71 -24.77
CA SER A 131 8.54 -0.31 -25.17
C SER A 131 8.64 0.58 -23.93
N LEU A 132 9.39 1.69 -24.06
CA LEU A 132 9.51 2.66 -22.96
C LEU A 132 8.14 3.25 -22.60
N LYS A 133 7.26 3.43 -23.58
CA LYS A 133 5.89 3.89 -23.35
C LYS A 133 5.12 2.90 -22.47
N LEU A 134 5.15 1.61 -22.80
CA LEU A 134 4.52 0.56 -22.00
C LEU A 134 5.00 0.57 -20.53
N PHE A 135 6.31 0.72 -20.33
CA PHE A 135 6.89 0.80 -19.00
C PHE A 135 6.37 2.02 -18.22
N ILE A 136 6.36 3.21 -18.85
CA ILE A 136 5.88 4.45 -18.21
C ILE A 136 4.38 4.35 -17.89
N ASP A 137 3.56 3.86 -18.83
CA ASP A 137 2.13 3.72 -18.65
C ASP A 137 1.80 2.73 -17.52
N SER A 138 2.48 1.56 -17.50
CA SER A 138 2.31 0.54 -16.46
C SER A 138 2.79 1.02 -15.10
N PHE A 139 3.91 1.76 -15.03
CA PHE A 139 4.40 2.38 -13.80
C PHE A 139 3.42 3.42 -13.28
N ALA A 140 2.91 4.29 -14.15
CA ALA A 140 1.94 5.32 -13.77
C ALA A 140 0.63 4.70 -13.27
N GLN A 141 0.17 3.64 -13.91
CA GLN A 141 -1.01 2.87 -13.48
C GLN A 141 -0.80 2.27 -12.08
N LEU A 142 0.32 1.58 -11.84
CA LEU A 142 0.63 0.98 -10.54
C LEU A 142 0.79 2.04 -9.45
N LEU A 143 1.47 3.14 -9.77
CA LEU A 143 1.64 4.25 -8.84
C LEU A 143 0.29 4.86 -8.45
N PHE A 144 -0.57 5.08 -9.42
CA PHE A 144 -1.91 5.62 -9.19
C PHE A 144 -2.77 4.67 -8.35
N ALA A 145 -2.78 3.37 -8.68
CA ALA A 145 -3.46 2.34 -7.88
C ALA A 145 -2.98 2.34 -6.43
N ASN A 146 -1.67 2.35 -6.21
CA ASN A 146 -1.07 2.30 -4.89
C ASN A 146 -1.30 3.60 -4.09
N VAL A 147 -1.38 4.77 -4.74
CA VAL A 147 -1.74 6.04 -4.08
C VAL A 147 -3.22 6.03 -3.69
N LEU A 148 -4.12 5.54 -4.53
CA LEU A 148 -5.53 5.37 -4.16
C LEU A 148 -5.67 4.35 -3.01
N LEU A 149 -4.94 3.24 -3.07
CA LEU A 149 -4.93 2.24 -2.02
C LEU A 149 -4.40 2.82 -0.69
N PHE A 150 -3.34 3.64 -0.74
CA PHE A 150 -2.83 4.35 0.44
C PHE A 150 -3.92 5.15 1.15
N LEU A 151 -4.78 5.85 0.42
CA LEU A 151 -5.90 6.59 1.01
C LEU A 151 -6.87 5.67 1.75
N THR A 152 -7.17 4.49 1.20
CA THR A 152 -8.11 3.54 1.82
C THR A 152 -7.57 2.89 3.09
N PHE A 153 -6.28 3.03 3.38
CA PHE A 153 -5.64 2.46 4.56
C PHE A 153 -5.70 3.35 5.82
N SER A 154 -6.32 4.53 5.76
CA SER A 154 -6.49 5.39 6.93
C SER A 154 -7.24 4.74 8.11
N PRO A 155 -8.24 3.83 7.96
CA PRO A 155 -8.82 3.11 9.09
C PRO A 155 -7.83 2.16 9.78
N PHE A 156 -6.87 1.59 9.03
CA PHE A 156 -5.82 0.76 9.62
C PHE A 156 -4.86 1.55 10.50
N VAL A 157 -4.66 2.84 10.22
CA VAL A 157 -3.93 3.75 11.10
C VAL A 157 -4.63 3.84 12.44
N PHE A 158 -5.95 4.04 12.46
CA PHE A 158 -6.72 4.06 13.70
C PHE A 158 -6.58 2.74 14.48
N ILE A 159 -6.73 1.59 13.81
CA ILE A 159 -6.56 0.28 14.44
C ILE A 159 -5.16 0.17 15.08
N SER A 160 -4.11 0.60 14.37
CA SER A 160 -2.73 0.55 14.87
C SER A 160 -2.44 1.52 16.02
N LEU A 161 -3.24 2.58 16.18
CA LEU A 161 -3.16 3.50 17.31
C LEU A 161 -3.88 2.95 18.57
N VAL A 162 -4.99 2.23 18.36
CA VAL A 162 -5.80 1.64 19.46
C VAL A 162 -5.15 0.37 19.98
N VAL A 163 -4.69 -0.47 19.08
CA VAL A 163 -4.10 -1.76 19.41
C VAL A 163 -2.59 -1.62 19.49
N THR A 164 -2.04 -1.67 20.67
CA THR A 164 -0.59 -1.52 20.93
C THR A 164 0.25 -2.65 20.31
N ASN A 165 -0.37 -3.79 19.99
CA ASN A 165 0.29 -4.93 19.35
C ASN A 165 0.17 -4.83 17.82
N MET A 166 1.26 -5.08 17.10
CA MET A 166 1.29 -5.05 15.64
C MET A 166 0.52 -6.21 14.99
N VAL A 167 0.39 -7.34 15.70
CA VAL A 167 -0.15 -8.59 15.14
C VAL A 167 -1.60 -8.46 14.62
N PRO A 168 -2.56 -7.86 15.35
CA PRO A 168 -3.94 -7.76 14.87
C PRO A 168 -4.09 -6.98 13.56
N ALA A 169 -3.34 -5.90 13.38
CA ALA A 169 -3.40 -5.13 12.13
C ALA A 169 -2.76 -5.90 10.96
N MET A 170 -1.69 -6.67 11.21
CA MET A 170 -1.07 -7.54 10.22
C MET A 170 -2.01 -8.69 9.80
N VAL A 171 -2.66 -9.34 10.77
CA VAL A 171 -3.64 -10.41 10.52
C VAL A 171 -4.86 -9.85 9.79
N GLY A 172 -5.34 -8.68 10.18
CA GLY A 172 -6.43 -7.98 9.49
C GLY A 172 -6.07 -7.66 8.04
N GLY A 173 -4.85 -7.19 7.78
CA GLY A 173 -4.34 -6.96 6.43
C GLY A 173 -4.24 -8.24 5.58
N ALA A 174 -3.79 -9.35 6.17
CA ALA A 174 -3.75 -10.65 5.50
C ALA A 174 -5.17 -11.14 5.15
N GLY A 175 -6.11 -11.05 6.09
CA GLY A 175 -7.51 -11.39 5.84
C GLY A 175 -8.11 -10.51 4.74
N LEU A 176 -7.85 -9.20 4.78
CA LEU A 176 -8.33 -8.26 3.77
C LEU A 176 -7.77 -8.57 2.37
N SER A 177 -6.49 -8.95 2.26
CA SER A 177 -5.91 -9.31 0.96
C SER A 177 -6.58 -10.53 0.33
N LEU A 178 -6.96 -11.54 1.13
CA LEU A 178 -7.73 -12.69 0.66
C LEU A 178 -9.15 -12.30 0.24
N VAL A 179 -9.82 -11.44 1.03
CA VAL A 179 -11.15 -10.91 0.68
C VAL A 179 -11.09 -10.13 -0.64
N ASN A 180 -10.06 -9.32 -0.86
CA ASN A 180 -9.90 -8.58 -2.11
C ASN A 180 -9.83 -9.48 -3.33
N LEU A 181 -9.09 -10.60 -3.25
CA LEU A 181 -9.03 -11.58 -4.34
C LEU A 181 -10.38 -12.22 -4.62
N MET A 182 -11.18 -12.49 -3.58
CA MET A 182 -12.52 -13.08 -3.73
C MET A 182 -13.54 -12.09 -4.30
N VAL A 183 -13.36 -10.81 -4.00
CA VAL A 183 -14.25 -9.71 -4.43
C VAL A 183 -13.92 -9.26 -5.86
N TYR A 184 -12.67 -9.36 -6.28
CA TYR A 184 -12.23 -8.99 -7.62
C TYR A 184 -13.02 -9.79 -8.68
N GLY A 185 -13.57 -9.10 -9.67
CA GLY A 185 -14.43 -9.70 -10.70
C GLY A 185 -15.90 -9.89 -10.30
N GLN A 186 -16.30 -9.58 -9.05
CA GLN A 186 -17.70 -9.61 -8.64
C GLN A 186 -18.40 -8.29 -8.95
N ASN A 187 -19.70 -8.31 -9.26
CA ASN A 187 -20.50 -7.12 -9.61
C ASN A 187 -20.47 -6.00 -8.53
N TRP A 188 -20.16 -6.35 -7.30
CA TRP A 188 -20.07 -5.41 -6.17
C TRP A 188 -18.64 -4.94 -5.84
N ALA A 189 -17.65 -5.40 -6.61
CA ALA A 189 -16.24 -5.00 -6.46
C ALA A 189 -16.05 -3.46 -6.41
N PRO A 190 -16.76 -2.64 -7.23
CA PRO A 190 -16.64 -1.19 -7.18
C PRO A 190 -17.06 -0.52 -5.87
N PHE A 191 -17.72 -1.25 -4.96
CA PHE A 191 -18.13 -0.72 -3.65
C PHE A 191 -17.12 -1.04 -2.54
N VAL A 192 -16.10 -1.84 -2.81
CA VAL A 192 -15.07 -2.20 -1.84
C VAL A 192 -13.87 -1.27 -2.00
N PRO A 193 -13.56 -0.40 -1.01
CA PRO A 193 -12.57 0.65 -1.16
C PRO A 193 -11.17 0.15 -1.58
N TRP A 194 -10.75 -1.00 -1.08
CA TRP A 194 -9.43 -1.56 -1.40
C TRP A 194 -9.35 -2.18 -2.79
N VAL A 195 -10.47 -2.67 -3.35
CA VAL A 195 -10.56 -3.19 -4.73
C VAL A 195 -10.73 -2.04 -5.72
N CYS A 196 -11.54 -1.01 -5.38
CA CYS A 196 -11.77 0.17 -6.21
C CYS A 196 -10.48 0.83 -6.68
N ALA A 197 -9.45 0.86 -5.82
CA ALA A 197 -8.18 1.50 -6.13
C ALA A 197 -7.56 0.95 -7.43
N TYR A 198 -7.53 -0.36 -7.58
CA TYR A 198 -7.02 -1.00 -8.79
C TYR A 198 -7.99 -0.84 -9.97
N LEU A 199 -9.28 -1.10 -9.77
CA LEU A 199 -10.29 -0.99 -10.84
C LEU A 199 -10.31 0.39 -11.50
N ILE A 200 -10.13 1.46 -10.70
CA ILE A 200 -10.04 2.83 -11.22
C ILE A 200 -8.74 3.02 -12.01
N ALA A 201 -7.62 2.53 -11.49
CA ALA A 201 -6.31 2.74 -12.10
C ALA A 201 -6.12 1.92 -13.39
N SER A 202 -6.69 0.72 -13.47
CA SER A 202 -6.67 -0.12 -14.66
C SER A 202 -7.68 0.33 -15.73
N GLY A 203 -8.69 1.10 -15.34
CA GLY A 203 -9.81 1.46 -16.20
C GLY A 203 -10.91 0.38 -16.27
N GLU A 204 -10.71 -0.78 -15.66
CA GLU A 204 -11.67 -1.89 -15.62
C GLU A 204 -12.99 -1.51 -14.93
N ILE A 205 -12.99 -0.42 -14.15
CA ILE A 205 -14.22 0.10 -13.54
C ILE A 205 -15.31 0.43 -14.56
N ALA A 206 -14.93 0.72 -15.82
CA ALA A 206 -15.86 0.98 -16.90
C ALA A 206 -16.69 -0.24 -17.33
N GLU A 207 -16.24 -1.44 -16.99
CA GLU A 207 -16.94 -2.70 -17.28
C GLU A 207 -18.11 -2.94 -16.29
N TYR A 208 -18.13 -2.20 -15.18
CA TYR A 208 -19.17 -2.31 -14.17
C TYR A 208 -20.27 -1.29 -14.39
N SER A 209 -21.50 -1.62 -13.97
CA SER A 209 -22.65 -0.70 -14.04
C SER A 209 -22.55 0.50 -13.08
N THR A 210 -21.55 0.53 -12.22
CA THR A 210 -21.36 1.57 -11.20
C THR A 210 -20.61 2.76 -11.77
N SER A 211 -21.07 3.98 -11.45
CA SER A 211 -20.37 5.20 -11.84
C SER A 211 -19.00 5.28 -11.14
N VAL A 212 -17.97 5.63 -11.91
CA VAL A 212 -16.61 5.87 -11.41
C VAL A 212 -16.59 6.88 -10.24
N ALA A 213 -17.48 7.88 -10.29
CA ALA A 213 -17.61 8.88 -9.23
C ALA A 213 -18.00 8.28 -7.87
N VAL A 214 -18.82 7.22 -7.87
CA VAL A 214 -19.18 6.50 -6.63
C VAL A 214 -17.97 5.86 -5.99
N SER A 215 -17.15 5.19 -6.77
CA SER A 215 -15.92 4.53 -6.26
C SER A 215 -14.90 5.54 -5.74
N TYR A 216 -14.72 6.69 -6.41
CA TYR A 216 -13.92 7.79 -5.86
C TYR A 216 -14.51 8.33 -4.54
N GLY A 217 -15.84 8.48 -4.48
CA GLY A 217 -16.54 8.90 -3.26
C GLY A 217 -16.31 7.95 -2.10
N ILE A 218 -16.32 6.63 -2.35
CA ILE A 218 -16.05 5.59 -1.35
C ILE A 218 -14.60 5.68 -0.84
N ILE A 219 -13.62 5.83 -1.73
CA ILE A 219 -12.20 5.99 -1.34
C ILE A 219 -12.04 7.24 -0.48
N LEU A 220 -12.59 8.37 -0.92
CA LEU A 220 -12.50 9.64 -0.20
C LEU A 220 -13.20 9.57 1.17
N ALA A 221 -14.39 8.99 1.23
CA ALA A 221 -15.12 8.80 2.48
C ALA A 221 -14.33 7.91 3.45
N THR A 222 -13.77 6.79 2.98
CA THR A 222 -12.94 5.89 3.77
C THR A 222 -11.71 6.64 4.32
N PHE A 223 -11.04 7.44 3.48
CA PHE A 223 -9.90 8.26 3.90
C PHE A 223 -10.26 9.26 4.98
N LEU A 224 -11.30 10.07 4.74
CA LEU A 224 -11.72 11.13 5.66
C LEU A 224 -12.19 10.58 7.00
N ILE A 225 -12.98 9.51 7.00
CA ILE A 225 -13.47 8.84 8.21
C ILE A 225 -12.29 8.29 9.00
N GLY A 226 -11.39 7.53 8.37
CA GLY A 226 -10.23 6.95 9.04
C GLY A 226 -9.28 8.01 9.60
N LEU A 227 -9.04 9.10 8.84
CA LEU A 227 -8.20 10.21 9.28
C LEU A 227 -8.84 10.98 10.45
N ALA A 228 -10.15 11.27 10.39
CA ALA A 228 -10.86 11.98 11.43
C ALA A 228 -10.87 11.17 12.74
N ILE A 229 -11.21 9.88 12.68
CA ILE A 229 -11.22 9.00 13.86
C ILE A 229 -9.80 8.87 14.45
N SER A 230 -8.78 8.68 13.62
CA SER A 230 -7.38 8.61 14.06
C SER A 230 -6.93 9.89 14.74
N HIS A 231 -7.29 11.06 14.18
CA HIS A 231 -6.95 12.36 14.74
C HIS A 231 -7.67 12.62 16.08
N ILE A 232 -8.98 12.35 16.13
CA ILE A 232 -9.78 12.52 17.37
C ILE A 232 -9.26 11.61 18.47
N TYR A 233 -9.02 10.34 18.16
CA TYR A 233 -8.48 9.37 19.13
C TYR A 233 -7.12 9.84 19.67
N PHE A 234 -6.18 10.17 18.78
CA PHE A 234 -4.82 10.56 19.15
C PHE A 234 -4.77 11.89 19.93
N THR A 235 -5.75 12.80 19.72
CA THR A 235 -5.83 14.06 20.46
C THR A 235 -6.49 13.92 21.83
N ARG A 236 -7.44 12.99 21.99
CA ARG A 236 -8.20 12.80 23.23
C ARG A 236 -7.59 11.77 24.18
N THR A 237 -6.79 10.84 23.67
CA THR A 237 -6.16 9.84 24.53
C THR A 237 -5.03 10.47 25.32
N ASP A 238 -5.20 10.54 26.65
CA ASP A 238 -4.11 10.87 27.56
C ASP A 238 -3.09 9.72 27.51
N VAL A 239 -1.85 10.06 27.21
CA VAL A 239 -0.72 9.12 27.28
C VAL A 239 -0.37 8.93 28.75
N SER A 240 -1.35 8.45 29.55
CA SER A 240 -1.15 7.98 30.90
C SER A 240 -0.68 6.52 30.84
N LEU A 241 0.60 6.34 30.94
CA LEU A 241 1.23 5.06 31.26
C LEU A 241 1.85 5.14 32.62
#